data_367b8651f8fc041bc5bcd00d26fba490
#
_entry.id   367b8651f8fc041bc5bcd00d26fba490
#
_cell.length_a   1.000
_cell.length_b   1.000
_cell.length_c   1.000
_cell.angle_alpha   90.00
_cell.angle_beta   90.00
_cell.angle_gamma   90.00
#
_symmetry.space_group_name_H-M   'P 1'
#
loop_
_entity.id
_entity.type
_entity.pdbx_description
1 polymer ?
#
loop_
_entity_poly.entity_id
_entity_poly.type
_entity_poly.pdbx_seq_one_letter_code
_entity_poly.pdbx_strand_id
1 'polypeptide(L)'
;MLIFVHIPKTAGTTFKNLLIPELKLKQEEVIVVESHGWNNHSDRKFINERPGLPGVVPLKPNPTAKLITGHFKADKFKPIYPDAAYITWIRDPIERLISSYYYYLLTDPSRYGNIAKVHRKYDSVSLEYFATRPYSSNIMSDQLNIPLDNFKFIGISEHFNKEIARYDSIMVTNMSVFKTYNNHNVNPTKTNYQEKYEIPSDLRQKLIELNREDYELYNKCLKIAGY
;
A
#
# COMPACT_ATOMS: atom_id res chain seq x y z
N MET A 1 -3.34 5.47 18.90
CA MET A 1 -3.15 5.88 17.49
C MET A 1 -2.78 4.67 16.66
N LEU A 2 -3.44 4.47 15.54
CA LEU A 2 -3.13 3.44 14.55
C LEU A 2 -2.57 4.10 13.28
N ILE A 3 -1.48 3.56 12.74
CA ILE A 3 -0.87 4.01 11.49
C ILE A 3 -0.90 2.85 10.50
N PHE A 4 -1.72 3.01 9.46
CA PHE A 4 -1.82 2.04 8.37
C PHE A 4 -0.98 2.52 7.18
N VAL A 5 0.21 1.95 7.03
CA VAL A 5 1.06 2.16 5.85
C VAL A 5 0.44 1.40 4.68
N HIS A 6 -0.29 2.12 3.83
CA HIS A 6 -1.01 1.54 2.72
C HIS A 6 -0.10 1.44 1.49
N ILE A 7 0.50 0.29 1.30
CA ILE A 7 1.27 -0.01 0.08
C ILE A 7 0.30 -0.19 -1.10
N PRO A 8 0.55 0.45 -2.26
CA PRO A 8 -0.32 0.28 -3.41
C PRO A 8 -0.40 -1.16 -3.90
N LYS A 9 -1.61 -1.62 -4.22
CA LYS A 9 -1.89 -2.94 -4.83
C LYS A 9 -1.66 -4.16 -3.92
N THR A 10 -1.73 -3.96 -2.60
CA THR A 10 -1.65 -5.00 -1.58
C THR A 10 -2.98 -5.21 -0.83
N ALA A 11 -4.12 -5.04 -1.47
CA ALA A 11 -5.47 -5.13 -0.88
C ALA A 11 -5.81 -4.05 0.17
N GLY A 12 -4.96 -3.03 0.34
CA GLY A 12 -5.13 -2.02 1.39
C GLY A 12 -6.40 -1.19 1.29
N THR A 13 -6.95 -0.96 0.09
CA THR A 13 -8.25 -0.28 -0.08
C THR A 13 -9.39 -1.10 0.50
N THR A 14 -9.42 -2.41 0.22
CA THR A 14 -10.42 -3.33 0.78
C THR A 14 -10.30 -3.36 2.29
N PHE A 15 -9.08 -3.50 2.81
CA PHE A 15 -8.84 -3.50 4.25
C PHE A 15 -9.26 -2.19 4.92
N LYS A 16 -8.91 -1.04 4.36
CA LYS A 16 -9.31 0.28 4.88
C LYS A 16 -10.83 0.42 4.97
N ASN A 17 -11.55 -0.08 3.96
CA ASN A 17 -13.01 -0.02 3.91
C ASN A 17 -13.68 -0.92 4.96
N LEU A 18 -13.01 -1.94 5.46
CA LEU A 18 -13.43 -2.75 6.61
C LEU A 18 -13.03 -2.09 7.93
N LEU A 19 -11.81 -1.59 8.00
CA LEU A 19 -11.20 -1.06 9.23
C LEU A 19 -11.93 0.17 9.77
N ILE A 20 -12.25 1.14 8.91
CA ILE A 20 -12.86 2.42 9.35
C ILE A 20 -14.23 2.20 9.98
N PRO A 21 -15.17 1.44 9.39
CA PRO A 21 -16.44 1.11 10.03
C PRO A 21 -16.29 0.28 11.31
N GLU A 22 -15.40 -0.72 11.32
CA GLU A 22 -15.15 -1.57 12.48
C GLU A 22 -14.70 -0.75 13.70
N LEU A 23 -13.76 0.16 13.48
CA LEU A 23 -13.29 1.07 14.55
C LEU A 23 -14.27 2.20 14.85
N LYS A 24 -15.42 2.27 14.17
CA LYS A 24 -16.44 3.32 14.33
C LYS A 24 -15.86 4.73 14.29
N LEU A 25 -14.87 4.95 13.40
CA LEU A 25 -14.17 6.23 13.30
C LEU A 25 -15.01 7.27 12.57
N LYS A 26 -15.02 8.47 13.13
CA LYS A 26 -15.56 9.66 12.46
C LYS A 26 -14.54 10.21 11.45
N GLN A 27 -15.02 10.99 10.49
CA GLN A 27 -14.17 11.54 9.43
C GLN A 27 -13.02 12.39 9.98
N GLU A 28 -13.25 13.16 11.02
CA GLU A 28 -12.25 14.02 11.68
C GLU A 28 -11.17 13.22 12.46
N GLU A 29 -11.43 11.94 12.75
CA GLU A 29 -10.51 11.04 13.44
C GLU A 29 -9.59 10.28 12.48
N VAL A 30 -9.82 10.40 11.15
CA VAL A 30 -9.08 9.71 10.11
C VAL A 30 -8.28 10.70 9.25
N ILE A 31 -6.98 10.54 9.25
CA ILE A 31 -6.09 11.28 8.37
C ILE A 31 -5.74 10.41 7.18
N VAL A 32 -6.15 10.84 5.98
CA VAL A 32 -5.79 10.16 4.74
C VAL A 32 -4.66 10.92 4.06
N VAL A 33 -3.53 10.26 3.92
CA VAL A 33 -2.35 10.78 3.23
C VAL A 33 -2.38 10.27 1.79
N GLU A 34 -2.79 11.13 0.86
CA GLU A 34 -2.81 10.80 -0.57
C GLU A 34 -1.48 11.19 -1.20
N SER A 35 -0.78 10.23 -1.77
CA SER A 35 0.38 10.50 -2.59
C SER A 35 -0.03 10.68 -4.04
N HIS A 36 0.11 11.88 -4.56
CA HIS A 36 -0.09 12.17 -5.98
C HIS A 36 1.26 12.11 -6.73
N GLY A 37 1.74 10.89 -6.93
CA GLY A 37 2.99 10.62 -7.66
C GLY A 37 4.11 10.06 -6.78
N TRP A 38 4.93 9.22 -7.38
CA TRP A 38 6.05 8.48 -6.79
C TRP A 38 7.24 9.34 -6.34
N ASN A 39 7.15 10.64 -6.54
CA ASN A 39 8.14 11.59 -6.05
C ASN A 39 7.58 12.22 -4.77
N ASN A 40 8.08 11.83 -3.64
CA ASN A 40 8.15 12.46 -2.31
C ASN A 40 7.36 13.76 -1.99
N HIS A 41 6.41 14.20 -2.81
CA HIS A 41 5.81 15.54 -2.76
C HIS A 41 4.31 15.54 -2.48
N SER A 42 3.77 14.50 -1.93
CA SER A 42 2.34 14.30 -2.06
C SER A 42 1.54 14.25 -0.79
N ASP A 43 1.86 15.07 0.11
CA ASP A 43 0.95 15.32 1.21
C ASP A 43 0.34 16.70 1.09
N ARG A 44 -0.39 16.98 0.01
CA ARG A 44 -0.96 18.31 -0.20
C ARG A 44 -1.89 18.78 0.91
N LYS A 45 -2.57 17.89 1.63
CA LYS A 45 -3.27 18.25 2.87
C LYS A 45 -2.32 18.52 4.04
N PHE A 46 -1.11 17.96 4.03
CA PHE A 46 -0.07 18.18 5.04
C PHE A 46 1.07 19.09 4.57
N ILE A 47 1.12 19.45 3.29
CA ILE A 47 2.17 20.32 2.73
C ILE A 47 2.22 21.68 3.42
N ASN A 48 1.10 22.19 3.88
CA ASN A 48 1.05 23.44 4.64
C ASN A 48 1.59 23.31 6.07
N GLU A 49 2.03 22.12 6.48
CA GLU A 49 2.40 21.81 7.86
C GLU A 49 3.79 21.17 8.01
N ARG A 50 4.71 21.34 7.06
CA ARG A 50 6.06 20.77 7.15
C ARG A 50 7.13 21.79 7.49
N PRO A 51 7.98 21.55 8.50
CA PRO A 51 9.15 22.38 8.75
C PRO A 51 10.34 21.99 7.86
N GLY A 52 11.14 22.96 7.49
CA GLY A 52 12.47 22.79 6.93
C GLY A 52 12.60 22.89 5.41
N LEU A 53 11.51 22.99 4.68
CA LEU A 53 11.53 23.49 3.30
C LEU A 53 10.85 24.86 3.26
N PRO A 54 11.21 25.77 2.37
CA PRO A 54 10.51 27.05 2.23
C PRO A 54 9.00 26.78 2.04
N GLY A 55 8.17 27.19 3.00
CA GLY A 55 6.73 26.96 3.01
C GLY A 55 6.23 25.67 3.68
N VAL A 56 7.09 24.95 4.40
CA VAL A 56 6.74 23.71 5.09
C VAL A 56 6.63 23.93 6.60
N VAL A 57 5.42 23.78 7.13
CA VAL A 57 5.12 23.90 8.57
C VAL A 57 5.42 22.57 9.28
N PRO A 58 5.86 22.57 10.57
CA PRO A 58 6.03 21.32 11.34
C PRO A 58 4.74 20.50 11.35
N LEU A 59 4.86 19.20 11.08
CA LEU A 59 3.79 18.26 11.38
C LEU A 59 3.52 18.32 12.88
N LYS A 60 2.39 18.95 13.25
CA LYS A 60 1.94 18.95 14.64
C LYS A 60 1.11 17.70 14.89
N PRO A 61 1.21 17.10 16.10
CA PRO A 61 0.30 16.04 16.49
C PRO A 61 -1.16 16.52 16.35
N ASN A 62 -2.00 15.74 15.69
CA ASN A 62 -3.44 15.94 15.72
C ASN A 62 -4.02 15.13 16.89
N PRO A 63 -4.47 15.77 17.98
CA PRO A 63 -4.92 15.05 19.17
C PRO A 63 -6.22 14.26 18.97
N THR A 64 -7.00 14.58 17.93
CA THR A 64 -8.25 13.87 17.61
C THR A 64 -8.03 12.69 16.66
N ALA A 65 -6.91 12.64 15.98
CA ALA A 65 -6.64 11.56 15.03
C ALA A 65 -6.47 10.22 15.74
N LYS A 66 -7.21 9.21 15.27
CA LYS A 66 -7.13 7.83 15.75
C LYS A 66 -6.52 6.91 14.71
N LEU A 67 -6.66 7.25 13.42
CA LEU A 67 -6.10 6.52 12.29
C LEU A 67 -5.40 7.46 11.31
N ILE A 68 -4.17 7.14 10.94
CA ILE A 68 -3.47 7.69 9.79
C ILE A 68 -3.33 6.60 8.77
N THR A 69 -3.74 6.83 7.53
CA THR A 69 -3.62 5.86 6.45
C THR A 69 -3.28 6.51 5.13
N GLY A 70 -2.55 5.82 4.27
CA GLY A 70 -2.20 6.32 2.94
C GLY A 70 -0.86 5.80 2.43
N HIS A 71 -0.38 6.43 1.36
CA HIS A 71 0.86 6.07 0.68
C HIS A 71 2.00 6.94 1.18
N PHE A 72 2.76 6.48 2.16
CA PHE A 72 3.89 7.19 2.76
C PHE A 72 4.94 6.20 3.29
N LYS A 73 6.15 6.68 3.55
CA LYS A 73 7.21 5.90 4.21
C LYS A 73 6.90 5.76 5.70
N ALA A 74 7.08 4.57 6.24
CA ALA A 74 6.68 4.25 7.62
C ALA A 74 7.36 5.14 8.69
N ASP A 75 8.61 5.56 8.46
CA ASP A 75 9.35 6.44 9.37
C ASP A 75 8.74 7.84 9.51
N LYS A 76 7.94 8.28 8.54
CA LYS A 76 7.41 9.65 8.44
C LYS A 76 6.70 10.12 9.70
N PHE A 77 5.91 9.27 10.31
CA PHE A 77 5.11 9.62 11.48
C PHE A 77 5.72 9.15 12.80
N LYS A 78 6.84 8.43 12.77
CA LYS A 78 7.51 7.93 13.98
C LYS A 78 7.92 9.05 14.96
N PRO A 79 8.48 10.18 14.51
CA PRO A 79 8.83 11.29 15.41
C PRO A 79 7.63 11.99 16.05
N ILE A 80 6.46 11.91 15.41
CA ILE A 80 5.24 12.62 15.84
C ILE A 80 4.40 11.75 16.75
N TYR A 81 4.35 10.44 16.45
CA TYR A 81 3.56 9.43 17.16
C TYR A 81 4.43 8.21 17.49
N PRO A 82 5.39 8.35 18.43
CA PRO A 82 6.37 7.30 18.74
C PRO A 82 5.72 5.99 19.24
N ASP A 83 4.57 6.11 19.94
CA ASP A 83 3.83 4.98 20.52
C ASP A 83 2.70 4.47 19.62
N ALA A 84 2.61 4.94 18.37
CA ALA A 84 1.58 4.46 17.45
C ALA A 84 1.79 3.00 17.08
N ALA A 85 0.69 2.26 16.97
CA ALA A 85 0.69 0.91 16.42
C ALA A 85 0.71 0.98 14.90
N TYR A 86 1.75 0.41 14.28
CA TYR A 86 1.87 0.32 12.83
C TYR A 86 1.23 -0.96 12.31
N ILE A 87 0.53 -0.86 11.20
CA ILE A 87 0.01 -2.01 10.45
C ILE A 87 0.22 -1.81 8.96
N THR A 88 0.31 -2.91 8.22
CA THR A 88 0.43 -2.88 6.76
C THR A 88 -0.08 -4.17 6.13
N TRP A 89 -0.19 -4.15 4.81
CA TRP A 89 -0.41 -5.32 3.96
C TRP A 89 0.67 -5.38 2.90
N ILE A 90 1.17 -6.58 2.65
CA ILE A 90 2.14 -6.86 1.59
C ILE A 90 1.57 -7.89 0.62
N ARG A 91 2.25 -8.07 -0.49
CA ARG A 91 1.90 -8.97 -1.58
C ARG A 91 3.15 -9.51 -2.26
N ASP A 92 3.04 -10.67 -2.95
CA ASP A 92 4.09 -11.11 -3.86
C ASP A 92 4.54 -9.93 -4.74
N PRO A 93 5.85 -9.60 -4.78
CA PRO A 93 6.36 -8.41 -5.44
C PRO A 93 5.98 -8.29 -6.91
N ILE A 94 6.02 -9.40 -7.66
CA ILE A 94 5.65 -9.41 -9.09
C ILE A 94 4.15 -9.26 -9.25
N GLU A 95 3.34 -9.98 -8.46
CA GLU A 95 1.89 -9.86 -8.50
C GLU A 95 1.43 -8.43 -8.18
N ARG A 96 2.09 -7.77 -7.21
CA ARG A 96 1.87 -6.36 -6.89
C ARG A 96 2.21 -5.45 -8.08
N LEU A 97 3.39 -5.65 -8.68
CA LEU A 97 3.90 -4.84 -9.77
C LEU A 97 3.00 -4.94 -11.01
N ILE A 98 2.63 -6.16 -11.42
CA ILE A 98 1.73 -6.39 -12.56
C ILE A 98 0.34 -5.82 -12.28
N SER A 99 -0.15 -5.96 -11.04
CA SER A 99 -1.41 -5.32 -10.63
C SER A 99 -1.33 -3.79 -10.73
N SER A 100 -0.16 -3.19 -10.49
CA SER A 100 0.03 -1.75 -10.69
C SER A 100 -0.02 -1.37 -12.16
N TYR A 101 0.64 -2.14 -13.02
CA TYR A 101 0.63 -1.93 -14.47
C TYR A 101 -0.81 -1.91 -15.02
N TYR A 102 -1.61 -2.95 -14.75
CA TYR A 102 -2.98 -3.01 -15.20
C TYR A 102 -3.87 -1.91 -14.58
N TYR A 103 -3.64 -1.58 -13.33
CA TYR A 103 -4.35 -0.47 -12.70
C TYR A 103 -4.11 0.84 -13.44
N TYR A 104 -2.87 1.13 -13.85
CA TYR A 104 -2.55 2.33 -14.61
C TYR A 104 -3.13 2.30 -16.02
N LEU A 105 -3.13 1.15 -16.70
CA LEU A 105 -3.72 1.02 -18.05
C LEU A 105 -5.24 1.18 -18.04
N LEU A 106 -5.92 0.70 -17.01
CA LEU A 106 -7.39 0.59 -16.98
C LEU A 106 -8.07 1.73 -16.22
N THR A 107 -7.31 2.56 -15.52
CA THR A 107 -7.90 3.66 -14.77
C THR A 107 -8.04 4.90 -15.66
N ASP A 108 -9.25 5.51 -15.61
CA ASP A 108 -9.54 6.74 -16.33
C ASP A 108 -8.52 7.84 -16.01
N PRO A 109 -7.80 8.34 -17.03
CA PRO A 109 -6.81 9.40 -16.85
C PRO A 109 -7.37 10.68 -16.18
N SER A 110 -8.66 10.94 -16.31
CA SER A 110 -9.30 12.13 -15.72
C SER A 110 -9.26 12.15 -14.19
N ARG A 111 -9.15 10.97 -13.55
CA ARG A 111 -9.07 10.84 -12.09
C ARG A 111 -7.73 11.32 -11.50
N TYR A 112 -6.71 11.50 -12.30
CA TYR A 112 -5.35 11.79 -11.86
C TYR A 112 -4.87 13.22 -12.15
N GLY A 113 -5.69 14.10 -12.68
CA GLY A 113 -5.35 15.49 -13.00
C GLY A 113 -4.12 15.59 -13.92
N ASN A 114 -3.06 16.30 -13.49
CA ASN A 114 -1.84 16.42 -14.27
C ASN A 114 -1.09 15.10 -14.50
N ILE A 115 -1.37 14.07 -13.72
CA ILE A 115 -0.85 12.69 -13.93
C ILE A 115 -1.49 12.08 -15.19
N ALA A 116 -2.66 12.52 -15.60
CA ALA A 116 -3.30 12.11 -16.86
C ALA A 116 -2.38 12.33 -18.08
N LYS A 117 -1.51 13.34 -18.05
CA LYS A 117 -0.51 13.56 -19.11
C LYS A 117 0.57 12.46 -19.14
N VAL A 118 0.86 11.88 -17.99
CA VAL A 118 1.79 10.75 -17.85
C VAL A 118 1.10 9.47 -18.33
N HIS A 119 -0.19 9.28 -18.02
CA HIS A 119 -0.98 8.11 -18.44
C HIS A 119 -1.16 8.01 -19.97
N ARG A 120 -1.47 9.09 -20.67
CA ARG A 120 -1.51 9.09 -22.15
C ARG A 120 -0.18 8.66 -22.79
N LYS A 121 0.91 8.76 -22.06
CA LYS A 121 2.22 8.27 -22.46
C LYS A 121 2.36 6.76 -22.26
N TYR A 122 1.47 6.13 -21.48
CA TYR A 122 1.51 4.70 -21.14
C TYR A 122 0.53 3.82 -21.91
N ASP A 123 -0.41 4.39 -22.68
CA ASP A 123 -1.35 3.61 -23.52
C ASP A 123 -0.66 2.70 -24.56
N SER A 124 0.64 2.91 -24.79
CA SER A 124 1.49 2.09 -25.66
C SER A 124 2.65 1.43 -24.95
N VAL A 125 2.72 1.49 -23.60
CA VAL A 125 3.86 0.99 -22.84
C VAL A 125 3.71 -0.48 -22.53
N SER A 126 4.70 -1.30 -22.92
CA SER A 126 4.72 -2.72 -22.55
C SER A 126 4.89 -2.92 -21.05
N LEU A 127 4.43 -4.09 -20.55
CA LEU A 127 4.66 -4.49 -19.17
C LEU A 127 6.15 -4.45 -18.80
N GLU A 128 7.02 -4.93 -19.68
CA GLU A 128 8.45 -4.93 -19.46
C GLU A 128 9.00 -3.52 -19.27
N TYR A 129 8.63 -2.60 -20.14
CA TYR A 129 9.06 -1.21 -20.01
C TYR A 129 8.58 -0.57 -18.70
N PHE A 130 7.32 -0.79 -18.31
CA PHE A 130 6.78 -0.30 -17.04
C PHE A 130 7.52 -0.89 -15.85
N ALA A 131 7.71 -2.21 -15.86
CA ALA A 131 8.22 -2.98 -14.74
C ALA A 131 9.72 -2.79 -14.49
N THR A 132 10.49 -2.46 -15.53
CA THR A 132 11.93 -2.22 -15.42
C THR A 132 12.30 -0.78 -15.04
N ARG A 133 11.32 0.08 -14.79
CA ARG A 133 11.59 1.44 -14.30
C ARG A 133 12.06 1.43 -12.84
N PRO A 134 13.05 2.27 -12.48
CA PRO A 134 13.58 2.31 -11.10
C PRO A 134 12.51 2.52 -10.03
N TYR A 135 11.48 3.31 -10.33
CA TYR A 135 10.37 3.61 -9.42
C TYR A 135 9.28 2.51 -9.36
N SER A 136 9.43 1.42 -10.10
CA SER A 136 8.50 0.29 -10.09
C SER A 136 8.95 -0.85 -9.17
N SER A 137 10.24 -0.86 -8.82
CA SER A 137 10.89 -1.92 -8.05
C SER A 137 11.03 -1.55 -6.57
N ASN A 138 11.07 -2.54 -5.71
CA ASN A 138 11.36 -2.44 -4.27
C ASN A 138 10.47 -1.43 -3.52
N ILE A 139 9.19 -1.33 -3.94
CA ILE A 139 8.23 -0.36 -3.39
C ILE A 139 7.84 -0.68 -1.96
N MET A 140 7.71 -1.96 -1.63
CA MET A 140 7.31 -2.37 -0.29
C MET A 140 8.44 -2.10 0.70
N SER A 141 9.67 -2.45 0.36
CA SER A 141 10.86 -2.20 1.19
C SER A 141 11.13 -0.71 1.35
N ASP A 142 10.97 0.09 0.27
CA ASP A 142 11.09 1.55 0.37
C ASP A 142 10.04 2.19 1.28
N GLN A 143 8.81 1.70 1.27
CA GLN A 143 7.75 2.22 2.14
C GLN A 143 7.83 1.70 3.57
N LEU A 144 8.25 0.45 3.79
CA LEU A 144 8.39 -0.15 5.12
C LEU A 144 9.81 0.04 5.70
N ASN A 145 10.31 1.24 5.63
CA ASN A 145 11.68 1.64 5.99
C ASN A 145 11.96 1.74 7.51
N ILE A 146 11.19 1.04 8.33
CA ILE A 146 11.43 0.85 9.78
C ILE A 146 11.50 -0.66 10.09
N PRO A 147 12.11 -1.07 11.24
CA PRO A 147 12.17 -2.47 11.64
C PRO A 147 10.78 -3.13 11.66
N LEU A 148 10.68 -4.38 11.19
CA LEU A 148 9.40 -5.11 11.12
C LEU A 148 8.74 -5.30 12.48
N ASP A 149 9.52 -5.37 13.54
CA ASP A 149 9.04 -5.48 14.93
C ASP A 149 8.24 -4.25 15.40
N ASN A 150 8.34 -3.13 14.68
CA ASN A 150 7.49 -1.97 14.94
C ASN A 150 6.06 -2.15 14.40
N PHE A 151 5.83 -3.13 13.52
CA PHE A 151 4.50 -3.42 13.00
C PHE A 151 3.78 -4.41 13.90
N LYS A 152 2.65 -3.98 14.45
CA LYS A 152 1.76 -4.84 15.23
C LYS A 152 1.06 -5.88 14.35
N PHE A 153 0.89 -5.58 13.07
CA PHE A 153 0.31 -6.49 12.09
C PHE A 153 0.89 -6.24 10.70
N ILE A 154 1.24 -7.33 10.02
CA ILE A 154 1.60 -7.35 8.60
C ILE A 154 0.74 -8.43 7.95
N GLY A 155 -0.20 -8.04 7.08
CA GLY A 155 -1.09 -8.95 6.37
C GLY A 155 -0.51 -9.40 5.04
N ILE A 156 -0.80 -10.62 4.64
CA ILE A 156 -0.40 -11.23 3.37
C ILE A 156 -1.62 -11.26 2.43
N SER A 157 -1.55 -10.50 1.34
CA SER A 157 -2.69 -10.29 0.44
C SER A 157 -3.22 -11.58 -0.19
N GLU A 158 -2.34 -12.53 -0.47
CA GLU A 158 -2.68 -13.84 -1.04
C GLU A 158 -3.57 -14.66 -0.11
N HIS A 159 -3.51 -14.38 1.18
CA HIS A 159 -4.28 -15.08 2.23
C HIS A 159 -5.29 -14.17 2.92
N PHE A 160 -5.82 -13.16 2.21
CA PHE A 160 -6.57 -12.04 2.77
C PHE A 160 -7.61 -12.44 3.83
N ASN A 161 -8.49 -13.42 3.54
CA ASN A 161 -9.55 -13.82 4.47
C ASN A 161 -8.98 -14.43 5.78
N LYS A 162 -7.93 -15.25 5.66
CA LYS A 162 -7.24 -15.83 6.81
C LYS A 162 -6.53 -14.76 7.63
N GLU A 163 -5.93 -13.81 6.93
CA GLU A 163 -5.24 -12.67 7.54
C GLU A 163 -6.19 -11.70 8.26
N ILE A 164 -7.41 -11.51 7.76
CA ILE A 164 -8.43 -10.74 8.49
C ILE A 164 -8.77 -11.42 9.82
N ALA A 165 -8.96 -12.74 9.83
CA ALA A 165 -9.21 -13.46 11.08
C ALA A 165 -8.01 -13.38 12.05
N ARG A 166 -6.79 -13.43 11.54
CA ARG A 166 -5.56 -13.20 12.33
C ARG A 166 -5.49 -11.76 12.86
N TYR A 167 -5.84 -10.77 12.05
CA TYR A 167 -5.95 -9.37 12.48
C TYR A 167 -6.96 -9.21 13.62
N ASP A 168 -8.16 -9.79 13.47
CA ASP A 168 -9.20 -9.74 14.51
C ASP A 168 -8.70 -10.28 15.85
N SER A 169 -7.95 -11.40 15.83
CA SER A 169 -7.36 -11.97 17.04
C SER A 169 -6.32 -11.06 17.69
N ILE A 170 -5.50 -10.37 16.89
CA ILE A 170 -4.42 -9.50 17.39
C ILE A 170 -4.96 -8.15 17.88
N MET A 171 -5.93 -7.59 17.16
CA MET A 171 -6.44 -6.24 17.39
C MET A 171 -7.76 -6.21 18.15
N VAL A 172 -8.33 -7.39 18.47
CA VAL A 172 -9.62 -7.56 19.15
C VAL A 172 -10.75 -6.87 18.38
N THR A 173 -10.88 -7.24 17.11
CA THR A 173 -11.92 -6.75 16.18
C THR A 173 -12.78 -7.91 15.65
N ASN A 174 -13.80 -7.62 14.84
CA ASN A 174 -14.73 -8.62 14.28
C ASN A 174 -14.92 -8.47 12.77
N MET A 175 -13.91 -8.01 12.05
CA MET A 175 -14.00 -7.77 10.60
C MET A 175 -14.24 -9.04 9.78
N SER A 176 -13.82 -10.21 10.27
CA SER A 176 -14.01 -11.50 9.61
C SER A 176 -15.48 -11.91 9.47
N VAL A 177 -16.39 -11.29 10.21
CA VAL A 177 -17.85 -11.49 10.09
C VAL A 177 -18.38 -10.95 8.76
N PHE A 178 -17.72 -9.97 8.16
CA PHE A 178 -18.07 -9.41 6.85
C PHE A 178 -17.60 -10.35 5.73
N LYS A 179 -18.41 -11.37 5.38
CA LYS A 179 -18.06 -12.46 4.46
C LYS A 179 -17.86 -12.06 2.99
N THR A 180 -18.23 -10.87 2.57
CA THR A 180 -18.16 -10.42 1.18
C THR A 180 -17.17 -9.26 1.04
N TYR A 181 -15.93 -9.62 0.81
CA TYR A 181 -14.93 -8.65 0.37
C TYR A 181 -15.05 -8.49 -1.15
N ASN A 182 -15.78 -7.49 -1.59
CA ASN A 182 -15.81 -7.11 -3.00
C ASN A 182 -14.44 -6.57 -3.40
N ASN A 183 -13.59 -7.48 -3.79
CA ASN A 183 -12.29 -7.16 -4.37
C ASN A 183 -12.52 -6.65 -5.79
N HIS A 184 -12.78 -5.36 -5.94
CA HIS A 184 -12.85 -4.70 -7.24
C HIS A 184 -11.45 -4.63 -7.88
N ASN A 185 -10.85 -5.78 -8.10
CA ASN A 185 -9.66 -5.84 -8.93
C ASN A 185 -10.13 -5.87 -10.38
N VAL A 186 -10.17 -4.69 -11.01
CA VAL A 186 -10.48 -4.55 -12.44
C VAL A 186 -9.26 -5.05 -13.22
N ASN A 187 -9.08 -6.37 -13.22
CA ASN A 187 -8.03 -6.99 -14.01
C ASN A 187 -8.68 -7.95 -15.02
N PRO A 188 -8.67 -7.59 -16.31
CA PRO A 188 -9.31 -8.39 -17.33
C PRO A 188 -8.62 -9.75 -17.59
N THR A 189 -7.41 -9.95 -17.05
CA THR A 189 -6.62 -11.17 -17.30
C THR A 189 -6.70 -12.19 -16.18
N LYS A 190 -7.42 -11.92 -15.09
CA LYS A 190 -7.61 -12.84 -13.97
C LYS A 190 -9.07 -13.11 -13.69
N THR A 191 -9.43 -14.37 -13.60
CA THR A 191 -10.78 -14.81 -13.22
C THR A 191 -10.95 -14.89 -11.71
N ASN A 192 -9.87 -15.14 -10.97
CA ASN A 192 -9.89 -15.15 -9.51
C ASN A 192 -8.61 -14.54 -8.92
N TYR A 193 -8.66 -14.22 -7.62
CA TYR A 193 -7.59 -13.51 -6.91
C TYR A 193 -6.36 -14.39 -6.63
N GLN A 194 -6.52 -15.70 -6.61
CA GLN A 194 -5.45 -16.64 -6.27
C GLN A 194 -4.57 -17.00 -7.47
N GLU A 195 -5.06 -16.76 -8.69
CA GLU A 195 -4.27 -16.98 -9.91
C GLU A 195 -3.09 -16.03 -9.98
N LYS A 196 -1.93 -16.54 -10.38
CA LYS A 196 -0.77 -15.72 -10.69
C LYS A 196 -0.86 -15.18 -12.12
N TYR A 197 -0.27 -14.00 -12.33
CA TYR A 197 -0.14 -13.47 -13.67
C TYR A 197 0.83 -14.32 -14.50
N GLU A 198 0.40 -14.66 -15.71
CA GLU A 198 1.26 -15.32 -16.68
C GLU A 198 2.12 -14.28 -17.41
N ILE A 199 3.40 -14.44 -17.33
CA ILE A 199 4.40 -13.62 -18.03
C ILE A 199 5.55 -14.55 -18.48
N PRO A 200 6.30 -14.18 -19.55
CA PRO A 200 7.46 -14.94 -19.99
C PRO A 200 8.45 -15.21 -18.84
N SER A 201 9.05 -16.39 -18.85
CA SER A 201 9.93 -16.85 -17.75
C SER A 201 11.19 -15.98 -17.59
N ASP A 202 11.75 -15.53 -18.68
CA ASP A 202 12.90 -14.62 -18.72
C ASP A 202 12.56 -13.24 -18.14
N LEU A 203 11.39 -12.70 -18.49
CA LEU A 203 10.90 -11.46 -17.89
C LEU A 203 10.66 -11.66 -16.38
N ARG A 204 10.04 -12.79 -15.98
CA ARG A 204 9.80 -13.07 -14.54
C ARG A 204 11.11 -13.10 -13.76
N GLN A 205 12.15 -13.78 -14.29
CA GLN A 205 13.45 -13.84 -13.63
C GLN A 205 14.08 -12.44 -13.49
N LYS A 206 14.07 -11.65 -14.56
CA LYS A 206 14.54 -10.26 -14.55
C LYS A 206 13.81 -9.41 -13.49
N LEU A 207 12.48 -9.57 -13.37
CA LEU A 207 11.69 -8.83 -12.39
C LEU A 207 11.95 -9.29 -10.96
N ILE A 208 12.24 -10.57 -10.71
CA ILE A 208 12.68 -11.08 -9.41
C ILE A 208 13.97 -10.39 -8.98
N GLU A 209 14.95 -10.30 -9.86
CA GLU A 209 16.22 -9.64 -9.57
C GLU A 209 16.04 -8.15 -9.26
N LEU A 210 15.24 -7.45 -10.04
CA LEU A 210 14.94 -6.03 -9.83
C LEU A 210 14.17 -5.75 -8.54
N ASN A 211 13.41 -6.72 -8.03
CA ASN A 211 12.62 -6.61 -6.80
C ASN A 211 13.20 -7.45 -5.65
N ARG A 212 14.52 -7.67 -5.64
CA ARG A 212 15.18 -8.53 -4.66
C ARG A 212 14.89 -8.11 -3.21
N GLU A 213 14.95 -6.83 -2.92
CA GLU A 213 14.68 -6.31 -1.57
C GLU A 213 13.22 -6.55 -1.13
N ASP A 214 12.28 -6.36 -2.07
CA ASP A 214 10.87 -6.66 -1.81
C ASP A 214 10.65 -8.17 -1.58
N TYR A 215 11.37 -9.06 -2.29
CA TYR A 215 11.31 -10.50 -2.04
C TYR A 215 11.93 -10.91 -0.71
N GLU A 216 13.06 -10.32 -0.33
CA GLU A 216 13.66 -10.54 0.98
C GLU A 216 12.69 -10.12 2.11
N LEU A 217 12.06 -8.95 1.96
CA LEU A 217 11.03 -8.46 2.87
C LEU A 217 9.82 -9.40 2.92
N TYR A 218 9.27 -9.76 1.75
CA TYR A 218 8.10 -10.61 1.62
C TYR A 218 8.32 -11.97 2.27
N ASN A 219 9.46 -12.62 2.02
CA ASN A 219 9.81 -13.91 2.62
C ASN A 219 9.97 -13.84 4.14
N LYS A 220 10.51 -12.74 4.68
CA LYS A 220 10.54 -12.51 6.14
C LYS A 220 9.14 -12.38 6.71
N CYS A 221 8.27 -11.63 6.04
CA CYS A 221 6.90 -11.42 6.49
C CYS A 221 6.04 -12.69 6.40
N LEU A 222 6.24 -13.54 5.38
CA LEU A 222 5.60 -14.86 5.31
C LEU A 222 5.93 -15.69 6.57
N LYS A 223 7.21 -15.77 6.94
CA LYS A 223 7.63 -16.50 8.16
C LYS A 223 7.01 -15.91 9.43
N ILE A 224 6.95 -14.59 9.57
CA ILE A 224 6.31 -13.92 10.71
C ILE A 224 4.82 -14.25 10.77
N ALA A 225 4.15 -14.35 9.62
CA ALA A 225 2.72 -14.67 9.53
C ALA A 225 2.42 -16.18 9.65
N GLY A 226 3.45 -17.05 9.66
CA GLY A 226 3.29 -18.49 9.79
C GLY A 226 2.99 -19.23 8.47
N TYR A 227 3.55 -18.72 7.34
CA TYR A 227 3.49 -19.36 6.01
C TYR A 227 4.83 -19.92 5.58
#